data_e14686207015cc66f18fe78d087ba6dd
#
_entry.id   e14686207015cc66f18fe78d087ba6dd
#
_cell.length_a   1.000
_cell.length_b   1.000
_cell.length_c   1.000
_cell.angle_alpha   90.00
_cell.angle_beta   90.00
_cell.angle_gamma   90.00
#
_symmetry.space_group_name_H-M   'P 1'
#
loop_
_entity.id
_entity.type
_entity.pdbx_description
1 polymer ?
#
loop_
_entity_poly.entity_id
_entity_poly.type
_entity_poly.pdbx_seq_one_letter_code
_entity_poly.pdbx_strand_id
1 'polypeptide(L)'
;MTVLVSGGAGFIAGHLIKALLDCGEQVRAVDIRPFGEWKQLHPDVDNRRADLADRDDCKWATRDCDVVYHLAADTGGMGYIASRRAQCMTNVVIDTNMVLAARDEAVERFYFASSSCVYPVSRQQSHVAAVLAEDWVWPADPEPGYGLSKLHTEQLCLFAAAEWGMTVRIGRHQSVYGPMGWMDGGREKVPGAICRKIAHAKLRGEHEIGLWGDGTQARDFVYVTDAVGCILGITASSYDQPLNLGTGTATTVAELVALTSEIAGWPVTVRREDGPAGVEGVQARSTDTTLVAAHAAWKPEVSLRDGMELTYRWVYDQVAARG
;
A
#
# COMPACT_ATOMS: atom_id res chain seq x y z
N MET A 1 12.62 15.37 -15.47
CA MET A 1 13.20 15.29 -14.11
C MET A 1 13.72 13.89 -13.89
N THR A 2 14.71 13.72 -13.02
CA THR A 2 15.13 12.39 -12.56
C THR A 2 14.37 12.04 -11.29
N VAL A 3 13.65 10.94 -11.33
CA VAL A 3 12.75 10.53 -10.25
C VAL A 3 13.22 9.21 -9.66
N LEU A 4 13.40 9.15 -8.34
CA LEU A 4 13.68 7.90 -7.64
C LEU A 4 12.37 7.28 -7.12
N VAL A 5 12.17 6.00 -7.41
CA VAL A 5 11.13 5.16 -6.79
C VAL A 5 11.79 4.07 -5.97
N SER A 6 11.74 4.17 -4.64
CA SER A 6 12.22 3.14 -3.75
C SER A 6 11.18 2.04 -3.53
N GLY A 7 11.62 0.80 -3.34
CA GLY A 7 10.73 -0.36 -3.35
C GLY A 7 10.26 -0.74 -4.76
N GLY A 8 11.11 -0.51 -5.77
CA GLY A 8 10.80 -0.63 -7.20
C GLY A 8 10.28 -1.99 -7.64
N ALA A 9 10.69 -3.08 -6.98
CA ALA A 9 10.14 -4.42 -7.20
C ALA A 9 8.72 -4.60 -6.59
N GLY A 10 8.20 -3.58 -5.87
CA GLY A 10 6.91 -3.61 -5.19
C GLY A 10 5.71 -3.47 -6.13
N PHE A 11 4.55 -3.86 -5.60
CA PHE A 11 3.28 -3.81 -6.34
C PHE A 11 2.91 -2.38 -6.78
N ILE A 12 2.79 -1.45 -5.84
CA ILE A 12 2.39 -0.06 -6.13
C ILE A 12 3.50 0.65 -6.92
N ALA A 13 4.76 0.41 -6.55
CA ALA A 13 5.92 1.03 -7.18
C ALA A 13 6.01 0.70 -8.68
N GLY A 14 5.77 -0.55 -9.09
CA GLY A 14 5.81 -0.92 -10.51
C GLY A 14 4.76 -0.18 -11.34
N HIS A 15 3.54 0.00 -10.82
CA HIS A 15 2.50 0.80 -11.49
C HIS A 15 2.83 2.29 -11.49
N LEU A 16 3.43 2.82 -10.42
CA LEU A 16 3.89 4.21 -10.35
C LEU A 16 5.01 4.47 -11.37
N ILE A 17 5.99 3.56 -11.46
CA ILE A 17 7.07 3.64 -12.44
C ILE A 17 6.50 3.72 -13.85
N LYS A 18 5.53 2.86 -14.19
CA LYS A 18 4.88 2.93 -15.50
C LYS A 18 4.23 4.29 -15.76
N ALA A 19 3.48 4.82 -14.80
CA ALA A 19 2.83 6.11 -14.94
C ALA A 19 3.83 7.27 -15.11
N LEU A 20 4.95 7.22 -14.39
CA LEU A 20 6.03 8.20 -14.53
C LEU A 20 6.70 8.14 -15.90
N LEU A 21 6.94 6.94 -16.44
CA LEU A 21 7.46 6.74 -17.81
C LEU A 21 6.48 7.27 -18.87
N ASP A 22 5.18 6.99 -18.68
CA ASP A 22 4.14 7.50 -19.59
C ASP A 22 4.07 9.05 -19.59
N CYS A 23 4.49 9.70 -18.49
CA CYS A 23 4.66 11.15 -18.38
C CYS A 23 6.01 11.67 -18.94
N GLY A 24 6.89 10.78 -19.40
CA GLY A 24 8.21 11.16 -19.97
C GLY A 24 9.28 11.43 -18.91
N GLU A 25 9.10 10.99 -17.67
CA GLU A 25 10.10 11.15 -16.62
C GLU A 25 11.25 10.16 -16.76
N GLN A 26 12.45 10.57 -16.34
CA GLN A 26 13.57 9.66 -16.19
C GLN A 26 13.49 8.99 -14.82
N VAL A 27 13.30 7.67 -14.80
CA VAL A 27 13.04 6.93 -13.57
C VAL A 27 14.25 6.10 -13.17
N ARG A 28 14.63 6.21 -11.90
CA ARG A 28 15.49 5.27 -11.18
C ARG A 28 14.63 4.47 -10.21
N ALA A 29 14.77 3.14 -10.21
CA ALA A 29 14.06 2.26 -9.31
C ALA A 29 15.05 1.45 -8.47
N VAL A 30 14.84 1.41 -7.16
CA VAL A 30 15.71 0.64 -6.24
C VAL A 30 14.89 -0.31 -5.39
N ASP A 31 15.43 -1.54 -5.19
CA ASP A 31 14.87 -2.54 -4.28
C ASP A 31 15.99 -3.48 -3.78
N ILE A 32 15.82 -4.06 -2.61
CA ILE A 32 16.75 -5.05 -2.07
C ILE A 32 16.67 -6.40 -2.81
N ARG A 33 15.52 -6.70 -3.43
CA ARG A 33 15.29 -7.96 -4.13
C ARG A 33 16.11 -8.08 -5.40
N PRO A 34 16.57 -9.28 -5.75
CA PRO A 34 17.22 -9.53 -7.03
C PRO A 34 16.22 -9.30 -8.19
N PHE A 35 16.72 -8.88 -9.35
CA PHE A 35 15.89 -8.50 -10.50
C PHE A 35 14.94 -9.62 -10.98
N GLY A 36 15.32 -10.89 -10.82
CA GLY A 36 14.45 -12.04 -11.16
C GLY A 36 13.19 -12.16 -10.30
N GLU A 37 13.10 -11.44 -9.20
CA GLU A 37 11.94 -11.38 -8.31
C GLU A 37 11.07 -10.14 -8.53
N TRP A 38 11.49 -9.24 -9.42
CA TRP A 38 10.71 -8.05 -9.75
C TRP A 38 9.55 -8.42 -10.68
N LYS A 39 8.33 -8.29 -10.20
CA LYS A 39 7.13 -8.62 -11.00
C LYS A 39 6.92 -7.65 -12.17
N GLN A 40 7.39 -6.42 -12.03
CA GLN A 40 7.29 -5.35 -12.99
C GLN A 40 8.67 -4.72 -13.17
N LEU A 41 9.53 -5.37 -13.93
CA LEU A 41 10.83 -4.83 -14.31
C LEU A 41 10.69 -4.09 -15.64
N HIS A 42 10.91 -2.78 -15.61
CA HIS A 42 10.84 -1.92 -16.79
C HIS A 42 12.23 -1.75 -17.40
N PRO A 43 12.46 -2.14 -18.67
CA PRO A 43 13.81 -2.11 -19.28
C PRO A 43 14.38 -0.70 -19.47
N ASP A 44 13.50 0.31 -19.61
CA ASP A 44 13.87 1.72 -19.83
C ASP A 44 14.15 2.49 -18.54
N VAL A 45 14.21 1.79 -17.41
CA VAL A 45 14.45 2.36 -16.08
C VAL A 45 15.87 2.06 -15.61
N ASP A 46 16.50 3.02 -14.93
CA ASP A 46 17.73 2.80 -14.17
C ASP A 46 17.44 1.91 -12.94
N ASN A 47 17.31 0.58 -13.19
CA ASN A 47 17.01 -0.39 -12.15
C ASN A 47 18.25 -0.72 -11.35
N ARG A 48 18.17 -0.60 -10.02
CA ARG A 48 19.28 -0.84 -9.11
C ARG A 48 18.89 -1.76 -7.97
N ARG A 49 19.82 -2.64 -7.58
CA ARG A 49 19.68 -3.41 -6.34
C ARG A 49 20.43 -2.70 -5.23
N ALA A 50 19.72 -2.30 -4.16
CA ALA A 50 20.28 -1.58 -3.03
C ALA A 50 19.57 -1.95 -1.73
N ASP A 51 20.29 -1.99 -0.61
CA ASP A 51 19.71 -2.15 0.72
C ASP A 51 19.59 -0.77 1.40
N LEU A 52 18.39 -0.23 1.45
CA LEU A 52 18.13 1.08 2.05
C LEU A 52 18.27 1.11 3.59
N ALA A 53 18.57 -0.01 4.23
CA ALA A 53 19.10 -0.03 5.59
C ALA A 53 20.56 0.45 5.66
N ASP A 54 21.27 0.43 4.53
CA ASP A 54 22.61 1.00 4.38
C ASP A 54 22.52 2.47 3.94
N ARG A 55 23.26 3.34 4.65
CA ARG A 55 23.24 4.78 4.39
C ARG A 55 23.93 5.16 3.08
N ASP A 56 24.96 4.47 2.69
CA ASP A 56 25.70 4.75 1.47
C ASP A 56 24.88 4.32 0.24
N ASP A 57 24.14 3.22 0.34
CA ASP A 57 23.17 2.79 -0.67
C ASP A 57 22.05 3.84 -0.84
N CYS A 58 21.54 4.42 0.25
CA CYS A 58 20.55 5.49 0.18
C CYS A 58 21.10 6.74 -0.54
N LYS A 59 22.32 7.20 -0.20
CA LYS A 59 22.96 8.33 -0.88
C LYS A 59 23.21 8.05 -2.36
N TRP A 60 23.68 6.86 -2.67
CA TRP A 60 23.89 6.43 -4.06
C TRP A 60 22.57 6.39 -4.85
N ALA A 61 21.48 5.94 -4.22
CA ALA A 61 20.18 5.90 -4.83
C ALA A 61 19.61 7.30 -5.10
N THR A 62 19.75 8.24 -4.16
CA THR A 62 19.16 9.59 -4.26
C THR A 62 19.99 10.58 -5.07
N ARG A 63 21.26 10.27 -5.36
CA ARG A 63 22.16 11.17 -6.08
C ARG A 63 21.58 11.60 -7.43
N ASP A 64 21.62 12.90 -7.71
CA ASP A 64 21.11 13.53 -8.94
C ASP A 64 19.62 13.27 -9.20
N CYS A 65 18.82 13.04 -8.15
CA CYS A 65 17.37 12.90 -8.25
C CYS A 65 16.67 14.18 -7.81
N ASP A 66 15.70 14.64 -8.60
CA ASP A 66 14.88 15.82 -8.29
C ASP A 66 13.74 15.46 -7.33
N VAL A 67 13.14 14.28 -7.53
CA VAL A 67 11.97 13.80 -6.76
C VAL A 67 12.22 12.39 -6.26
N VAL A 68 11.85 12.11 -5.01
CA VAL A 68 11.88 10.78 -4.39
C VAL A 68 10.47 10.33 -4.03
N TYR A 69 10.05 9.20 -4.57
CA TYR A 69 8.88 8.44 -4.10
C TYR A 69 9.35 7.30 -3.21
N HIS A 70 9.24 7.48 -1.90
CA HIS A 70 9.68 6.48 -0.94
C HIS A 70 8.56 5.51 -0.59
N LEU A 71 8.55 4.33 -1.27
CA LEU A 71 7.58 3.26 -1.09
C LEU A 71 8.19 1.98 -0.50
N ALA A 72 9.52 1.94 -0.32
CA ALA A 72 10.18 0.78 0.27
C ALA A 72 9.71 0.58 1.71
N ALA A 73 9.27 -0.63 2.03
CA ALA A 73 8.93 -1.04 3.38
C ALA A 73 8.82 -2.56 3.48
N ASP A 74 9.15 -3.12 4.63
CA ASP A 74 8.75 -4.48 4.95
C ASP A 74 7.32 -4.48 5.49
N THR A 75 6.39 -4.98 4.69
CA THR A 75 4.95 -4.93 4.94
C THR A 75 4.22 -6.09 4.25
N GLY A 76 2.96 -6.26 4.61
CA GLY A 76 2.08 -7.29 4.04
C GLY A 76 0.64 -7.12 4.49
N GLY A 77 -0.17 -8.16 4.38
CA GLY A 77 -1.49 -8.24 4.96
C GLY A 77 -1.45 -8.32 6.50
N MET A 78 -2.61 -8.26 7.15
CA MET A 78 -2.71 -8.22 8.63
C MET A 78 -1.99 -9.39 9.30
N GLY A 79 -2.08 -10.60 8.75
CA GLY A 79 -1.36 -11.76 9.28
C GLY A 79 0.15 -11.59 9.30
N TYR A 80 0.71 -10.96 8.27
CA TYR A 80 2.14 -10.68 8.19
C TYR A 80 2.58 -9.63 9.21
N ILE A 81 1.96 -8.46 9.21
CA ILE A 81 2.40 -7.35 10.09
C ILE A 81 2.19 -7.67 11.58
N ALA A 82 1.12 -8.36 11.92
CA ALA A 82 0.85 -8.73 13.32
C ALA A 82 1.80 -9.81 13.86
N SER A 83 2.28 -10.72 12.99
CA SER A 83 3.23 -11.78 13.38
C SER A 83 4.69 -11.37 13.29
N ARG A 84 5.02 -10.23 12.64
CA ARG A 84 6.38 -9.78 12.36
C ARG A 84 6.63 -8.34 12.82
N ARG A 85 6.10 -7.97 13.98
CA ARG A 85 6.15 -6.60 14.52
C ARG A 85 7.56 -6.03 14.60
N ALA A 86 8.51 -6.78 15.18
CA ALA A 86 9.91 -6.35 15.27
C ALA A 86 10.52 -6.12 13.87
N GLN A 87 10.26 -7.02 12.93
CA GLN A 87 10.72 -6.90 11.56
C GLN A 87 10.15 -5.65 10.89
N CYS A 88 8.84 -5.38 11.05
CA CYS A 88 8.22 -4.18 10.51
C CYS A 88 8.75 -2.88 11.17
N MET A 89 9.20 -2.94 12.43
CA MET A 89 9.83 -1.79 13.10
C MET A 89 11.18 -1.42 12.49
N THR A 90 11.88 -2.33 11.81
CA THR A 90 13.14 -1.99 11.11
C THR A 90 12.94 -1.04 9.93
N ASN A 91 11.69 -0.83 9.47
CA ASN A 91 11.38 0.22 8.50
C ASN A 91 11.85 1.60 8.96
N VAL A 92 11.89 1.87 10.26
CA VAL A 92 12.41 3.14 10.81
C VAL A 92 13.84 3.42 10.34
N VAL A 93 14.68 2.41 10.21
CA VAL A 93 16.07 2.56 9.71
C VAL A 93 16.06 2.95 8.24
N ILE A 94 15.31 2.23 7.41
CA ILE A 94 15.16 2.47 5.97
C ILE A 94 14.62 3.89 5.73
N ASP A 95 13.53 4.23 6.39
CA ASP A 95 12.83 5.49 6.23
C ASP A 95 13.74 6.67 6.68
N THR A 96 14.42 6.53 7.83
CA THR A 96 15.34 7.56 8.35
C THR A 96 16.52 7.79 7.40
N ASN A 97 17.16 6.72 6.92
CA ASN A 97 18.28 6.83 5.99
C ASN A 97 17.87 7.54 4.69
N MET A 98 16.67 7.22 4.18
CA MET A 98 16.15 7.84 2.95
C MET A 98 15.83 9.34 3.14
N VAL A 99 15.24 9.74 4.27
CA VAL A 99 15.00 11.17 4.58
C VAL A 99 16.32 11.92 4.69
N LEU A 100 17.31 11.36 5.38
CA LEU A 100 18.64 11.98 5.52
C LEU A 100 19.37 12.07 4.17
N ALA A 101 19.30 11.01 3.35
CA ALA A 101 19.93 11.01 2.02
C ALA A 101 19.25 12.05 1.09
N ALA A 102 17.92 12.15 1.10
CA ALA A 102 17.18 13.15 0.33
C ALA A 102 17.53 14.58 0.74
N ARG A 103 17.72 14.84 2.04
CA ARG A 103 18.22 16.11 2.54
C ARG A 103 19.64 16.41 2.05
N ASP A 104 20.55 15.45 2.23
CA ASP A 104 21.99 15.61 1.92
C ASP A 104 22.22 15.85 0.41
N GLU A 105 21.38 15.24 -0.45
CA GLU A 105 21.40 15.39 -1.92
C GLU A 105 20.49 16.54 -2.42
N ALA A 106 19.92 17.34 -1.51
CA ALA A 106 19.05 18.48 -1.80
C ALA A 106 17.87 18.12 -2.76
N VAL A 107 17.26 16.96 -2.57
CA VAL A 107 16.08 16.52 -3.34
C VAL A 107 14.97 17.57 -3.25
N GLU A 108 14.42 18.01 -4.37
CA GLU A 108 13.40 19.06 -4.42
C GLU A 108 12.10 18.63 -3.73
N ARG A 109 11.70 17.34 -3.87
CA ARG A 109 10.46 16.82 -3.30
C ARG A 109 10.57 15.39 -2.86
N PHE A 110 10.14 15.12 -1.64
CA PHE A 110 10.14 13.79 -1.03
C PHE A 110 8.71 13.34 -0.71
N TYR A 111 8.23 12.31 -1.40
CA TYR A 111 6.96 11.66 -1.08
C TYR A 111 7.20 10.46 -0.17
N PHE A 112 6.46 10.40 0.95
CA PHE A 112 6.46 9.28 1.88
C PHE A 112 5.15 8.50 1.82
N ALA A 113 5.25 7.20 1.51
CA ALA A 113 4.13 6.27 1.57
C ALA A 113 3.87 5.84 3.03
N SER A 114 2.99 6.56 3.70
CA SER A 114 2.45 6.20 5.00
C SER A 114 1.27 5.22 4.86
N SER A 115 0.53 4.98 5.92
CA SER A 115 -0.51 3.96 5.97
C SER A 115 -1.66 4.38 6.89
N SER A 116 -2.85 3.89 6.62
CA SER A 116 -3.98 3.96 7.56
C SER A 116 -3.75 3.19 8.88
N CYS A 117 -2.67 2.42 8.98
CA CYS A 117 -2.25 1.78 10.23
C CYS A 117 -1.71 2.76 11.29
N VAL A 118 -1.50 4.04 10.93
CA VAL A 118 -1.11 5.11 11.88
C VAL A 118 -2.27 5.56 12.77
N TYR A 119 -3.51 5.31 12.35
CA TYR A 119 -4.69 5.73 13.11
C TYR A 119 -4.93 4.87 14.35
N PRO A 120 -5.47 5.45 15.45
CA PRO A 120 -5.71 4.74 16.69
C PRO A 120 -6.56 3.49 16.51
N VAL A 121 -6.02 2.35 16.92
CA VAL A 121 -6.70 1.04 16.86
C VAL A 121 -7.96 1.06 17.72
N SER A 122 -7.89 1.69 18.90
CA SER A 122 -9.02 1.79 19.84
C SER A 122 -10.27 2.47 19.24
N ARG A 123 -10.12 3.35 18.28
CA ARG A 123 -11.24 4.04 17.59
C ARG A 123 -11.88 3.22 16.47
N GLN A 124 -11.35 2.05 16.13
CA GLN A 124 -11.73 1.24 14.98
C GLN A 124 -12.27 -0.15 15.36
N GLN A 125 -12.76 -0.30 16.59
CA GLN A 125 -13.25 -1.59 17.13
C GLN A 125 -14.76 -1.81 16.95
N SER A 126 -15.48 -0.84 16.40
CA SER A 126 -16.90 -0.96 16.07
C SER A 126 -17.10 -1.63 14.71
N HIS A 127 -18.21 -2.36 14.53
CA HIS A 127 -18.66 -2.84 13.22
C HIS A 127 -19.20 -1.69 12.34
N VAL A 128 -19.53 -0.54 12.91
CA VAL A 128 -19.77 0.68 12.15
C VAL A 128 -18.41 1.27 11.76
N ALA A 129 -18.19 1.44 10.46
CA ALA A 129 -16.93 1.92 9.96
C ALA A 129 -16.58 3.32 10.48
N ALA A 130 -15.43 3.44 11.15
CA ALA A 130 -14.88 4.72 11.51
C ALA A 130 -14.45 5.46 10.24
N VAL A 131 -14.93 6.69 10.04
CA VAL A 131 -14.47 7.58 8.95
C VAL A 131 -13.23 8.31 9.45
N LEU A 132 -12.06 7.87 8.99
CA LEU A 132 -10.77 8.36 9.46
C LEU A 132 -10.44 9.71 8.85
N ALA A 133 -10.53 10.79 9.64
CA ALA A 133 -10.04 12.12 9.29
C ALA A 133 -8.55 12.25 9.69
N GLU A 134 -7.80 13.10 8.99
CA GLU A 134 -6.34 13.19 9.15
C GLU A 134 -5.91 13.63 10.56
N ASP A 135 -6.70 14.46 11.23
CA ASP A 135 -6.46 14.93 12.61
C ASP A 135 -6.70 13.85 13.68
N TRP A 136 -7.37 12.73 13.32
CA TRP A 136 -7.68 11.65 14.25
C TRP A 136 -6.46 10.81 14.67
N VAL A 137 -5.30 11.04 14.10
CA VAL A 137 -4.07 10.30 14.45
C VAL A 137 -3.66 10.49 15.91
N TRP A 138 -4.13 11.55 16.55
CA TRP A 138 -3.86 11.83 17.97
C TRP A 138 -5.11 11.71 18.85
N PRO A 139 -4.97 11.21 20.11
CA PRO A 139 -3.75 10.66 20.72
C PRO A 139 -3.32 9.37 20.00
N ALA A 140 -2.00 9.15 19.91
CA ALA A 140 -1.41 8.04 19.16
C ALA A 140 -1.74 6.67 19.80
N ASP A 141 -2.29 5.77 18.99
CA ASP A 141 -2.54 4.37 19.31
C ASP A 141 -2.47 3.55 18.00
N PRO A 142 -1.35 3.65 17.24
CA PRO A 142 -1.22 3.01 15.94
C PRO A 142 -1.15 1.48 16.07
N GLU A 143 -1.35 0.80 14.94
CA GLU A 143 -1.10 -0.64 14.87
C GLU A 143 0.32 -0.95 15.34
N PRO A 144 0.49 -1.89 16.29
CA PRO A 144 1.79 -2.22 16.85
C PRO A 144 2.77 -2.77 15.81
N GLY A 145 3.92 -2.15 15.67
CA GLY A 145 4.95 -2.52 14.71
C GLY A 145 4.87 -1.67 13.43
N TYR A 146 4.19 -2.11 12.41
CA TYR A 146 4.12 -1.42 11.12
C TYR A 146 3.48 -0.01 11.23
N GLY A 147 2.32 0.10 11.88
CA GLY A 147 1.66 1.41 12.06
C GLY A 147 2.51 2.39 12.86
N LEU A 148 3.14 1.89 13.94
CA LEU A 148 4.05 2.71 14.75
C LEU A 148 5.28 3.17 13.98
N SER A 149 5.90 2.32 13.15
CA SER A 149 7.04 2.73 12.32
C SER A 149 6.64 3.80 11.31
N LYS A 150 5.45 3.69 10.71
CA LYS A 150 4.94 4.69 9.76
C LYS A 150 4.63 6.03 10.44
N LEU A 151 4.00 6.01 11.63
CA LEU A 151 3.74 7.23 12.39
C LEU A 151 5.04 7.94 12.82
N HIS A 152 6.05 7.18 13.26
CA HIS A 152 7.37 7.72 13.56
C HIS A 152 7.94 8.48 12.35
N THR A 153 7.89 7.88 11.17
CA THR A 153 8.44 8.49 9.96
C THR A 153 7.61 9.69 9.48
N GLU A 154 6.28 9.70 9.66
CA GLU A 154 5.48 10.90 9.42
C GLU A 154 6.00 12.09 10.24
N GLN A 155 6.26 11.87 11.55
CA GLN A 155 6.78 12.92 12.42
C GLN A 155 8.19 13.37 12.00
N LEU A 156 9.07 12.43 11.64
CA LEU A 156 10.39 12.79 11.10
C LEU A 156 10.27 13.64 9.84
N CYS A 157 9.38 13.30 8.91
CA CYS A 157 9.14 14.06 7.69
C CYS A 157 8.63 15.48 7.98
N LEU A 158 7.66 15.63 8.89
CA LEU A 158 7.11 16.95 9.28
C LEU A 158 8.17 17.82 9.95
N PHE A 159 9.00 17.27 10.84
CA PHE A 159 10.10 17.99 11.44
C PHE A 159 11.20 18.33 10.43
N ALA A 160 11.52 17.41 9.50
CA ALA A 160 12.46 17.69 8.42
C ALA A 160 12.00 18.84 7.51
N ALA A 161 10.71 18.93 7.23
CA ALA A 161 10.13 20.07 6.52
C ALA A 161 10.28 21.36 7.32
N ALA A 162 9.96 21.34 8.62
CA ALA A 162 9.99 22.54 9.48
C ALA A 162 11.42 23.03 9.78
N GLU A 163 12.35 22.11 10.04
CA GLU A 163 13.70 22.46 10.52
C GLU A 163 14.73 22.55 9.37
N TRP A 164 14.59 21.72 8.33
CA TRP A 164 15.56 21.64 7.24
C TRP A 164 15.04 22.23 5.91
N GLY A 165 13.78 22.68 5.89
CA GLY A 165 13.18 23.28 4.70
C GLY A 165 12.90 22.28 3.57
N MET A 166 12.83 20.98 3.88
CA MET A 166 12.50 19.95 2.88
C MET A 166 11.06 20.06 2.40
N THR A 167 10.82 19.90 1.10
CA THR A 167 9.47 19.75 0.58
C THR A 167 9.03 18.30 0.71
N VAL A 168 8.29 18.00 1.76
CA VAL A 168 7.77 16.65 2.03
C VAL A 168 6.29 16.56 1.69
N ARG A 169 5.86 15.39 1.18
CA ARG A 169 4.47 15.03 0.94
C ARG A 169 4.20 13.64 1.52
N ILE A 170 3.08 13.47 2.20
CA ILE A 170 2.77 12.24 2.93
C ILE A 170 1.39 11.75 2.51
N GLY A 171 1.32 10.49 2.01
CA GLY A 171 0.05 9.83 1.70
C GLY A 171 -0.22 8.68 2.67
N ARG A 172 -1.36 8.68 3.37
CA ARG A 172 -1.83 7.58 4.24
C ARG A 172 -2.64 6.59 3.42
N HIS A 173 -1.96 5.57 2.92
CA HIS A 173 -2.57 4.57 2.04
C HIS A 173 -3.57 3.69 2.78
N GLN A 174 -4.76 3.53 2.20
CA GLN A 174 -5.70 2.48 2.56
C GLN A 174 -5.33 1.14 1.89
N SER A 175 -6.27 0.20 1.77
CA SER A 175 -5.99 -1.13 1.22
C SER A 175 -5.92 -1.10 -0.31
N VAL A 176 -4.73 -0.79 -0.85
CA VAL A 176 -4.51 -0.81 -2.30
C VAL A 176 -4.52 -2.25 -2.82
N TYR A 177 -5.22 -2.50 -3.95
CA TYR A 177 -5.35 -3.79 -4.61
C TYR A 177 -5.30 -3.65 -6.14
N GLY A 178 -5.04 -4.75 -6.86
CA GLY A 178 -4.97 -4.78 -8.32
C GLY A 178 -4.08 -5.90 -8.85
N PRO A 179 -3.94 -6.02 -10.18
CA PRO A 179 -3.00 -6.93 -10.82
C PRO A 179 -1.56 -6.68 -10.35
N MET A 180 -0.70 -7.70 -10.41
CA MET A 180 0.68 -7.70 -9.91
C MET A 180 0.83 -7.59 -8.38
N GLY A 181 -0.29 -7.48 -7.62
CA GLY A 181 -0.27 -7.54 -6.16
C GLY A 181 0.17 -8.91 -5.62
N TRP A 182 0.47 -8.97 -4.32
CA TRP A 182 0.69 -10.24 -3.64
C TRP A 182 -0.64 -11.01 -3.57
N MET A 183 -0.65 -12.24 -4.03
CA MET A 183 -1.81 -13.14 -3.94
C MET A 183 -1.55 -14.38 -3.09
N ASP A 184 -0.30 -14.63 -2.71
CA ASP A 184 0.17 -15.78 -1.92
C ASP A 184 1.40 -15.40 -1.07
N GLY A 185 1.97 -16.40 -0.37
CA GLY A 185 3.20 -16.24 0.40
C GLY A 185 3.06 -15.53 1.75
N GLY A 186 1.83 -15.32 2.23
CA GLY A 186 1.52 -14.73 3.54
C GLY A 186 1.61 -13.20 3.59
N ARG A 187 1.96 -12.55 2.47
CA ARG A 187 1.98 -11.07 2.35
C ARG A 187 0.72 -10.51 1.68
N GLU A 188 -0.12 -11.40 1.14
CA GLU A 188 -1.33 -11.03 0.42
C GLU A 188 -2.31 -10.25 1.28
N LYS A 189 -2.93 -9.22 0.69
CA LYS A 189 -4.07 -8.51 1.25
C LYS A 189 -5.37 -9.23 0.86
N VAL A 190 -6.45 -8.91 1.57
CA VAL A 190 -7.76 -9.58 1.43
C VAL A 190 -8.25 -9.71 -0.02
N PRO A 191 -8.21 -8.67 -0.90
CA PRO A 191 -8.69 -8.83 -2.27
C PRO A 191 -7.93 -9.90 -3.06
N GLY A 192 -6.59 -9.90 -3.01
CA GLY A 192 -5.76 -10.89 -3.67
C GLY A 192 -5.97 -12.31 -3.13
N ALA A 193 -6.09 -12.44 -1.80
CA ALA A 193 -6.36 -13.72 -1.14
C ALA A 193 -7.72 -14.31 -1.55
N ILE A 194 -8.79 -13.49 -1.59
CA ILE A 194 -10.13 -13.92 -2.02
C ILE A 194 -10.12 -14.36 -3.48
N CYS A 195 -9.55 -13.54 -4.38
CA CYS A 195 -9.42 -13.90 -5.80
C CYS A 195 -8.73 -15.25 -5.98
N ARG A 196 -7.61 -15.48 -5.27
CA ARG A 196 -6.87 -16.75 -5.33
C ARG A 196 -7.69 -17.93 -4.80
N LYS A 197 -8.36 -17.77 -3.65
CA LYS A 197 -9.18 -18.85 -3.07
C LYS A 197 -10.33 -19.24 -4.00
N ILE A 198 -11.03 -18.28 -4.59
CA ILE A 198 -12.14 -18.56 -5.53
C ILE A 198 -11.60 -19.13 -6.84
N ALA A 199 -10.45 -18.66 -7.35
CA ALA A 199 -9.82 -19.24 -8.53
C ALA A 199 -9.46 -20.71 -8.33
N HIS A 200 -8.84 -21.07 -7.20
CA HIS A 200 -8.54 -22.46 -6.85
C HIS A 200 -9.82 -23.30 -6.72
N ALA A 201 -10.84 -22.79 -6.01
CA ALA A 201 -12.12 -23.49 -5.86
C ALA A 201 -12.75 -23.80 -7.21
N LYS A 202 -12.80 -22.81 -8.13
CA LYS A 202 -13.33 -22.99 -9.48
C LYS A 202 -12.54 -24.03 -10.29
N LEU A 203 -11.22 -24.00 -10.25
CA LEU A 203 -10.37 -24.94 -10.98
C LEU A 203 -10.49 -26.38 -10.46
N ARG A 204 -10.82 -26.55 -9.17
CA ARG A 204 -10.99 -27.86 -8.52
C ARG A 204 -12.43 -28.35 -8.50
N GLY A 205 -13.40 -27.54 -8.95
CA GLY A 205 -14.83 -27.86 -8.84
C GLY A 205 -15.36 -27.79 -7.39
N GLU A 206 -14.70 -27.07 -6.51
CA GLU A 206 -15.06 -26.90 -5.10
C GLU A 206 -15.98 -25.67 -4.94
N HIS A 207 -16.92 -25.72 -3.98
CA HIS A 207 -17.85 -24.63 -3.70
C HIS A 207 -17.72 -24.08 -2.28
N GLU A 208 -16.58 -24.30 -1.63
CA GLU A 208 -16.28 -23.80 -0.30
C GLU A 208 -14.90 -23.17 -0.26
N ILE A 209 -14.78 -22.00 0.42
CA ILE A 209 -13.51 -21.36 0.72
C ILE A 209 -13.39 -21.07 2.20
N GLY A 210 -12.19 -21.23 2.77
CA GLY A 210 -11.92 -20.84 4.16
C GLY A 210 -11.68 -19.34 4.30
N LEU A 211 -12.19 -18.71 5.36
CA LEU A 211 -12.00 -17.30 5.68
C LEU A 211 -11.73 -17.12 7.17
N TRP A 212 -10.74 -16.28 7.51
CA TRP A 212 -10.52 -15.92 8.89
C TRP A 212 -11.62 -14.99 9.40
N GLY A 213 -12.18 -15.33 10.55
CA GLY A 213 -13.26 -14.57 11.18
C GLY A 213 -14.62 -14.82 10.52
N ASP A 214 -15.53 -13.89 10.73
CA ASP A 214 -16.93 -13.97 10.29
C ASP A 214 -17.23 -13.16 9.00
N GLY A 215 -16.23 -12.49 8.46
CA GLY A 215 -16.37 -11.67 7.25
C GLY A 215 -16.99 -10.28 7.48
N THR A 216 -17.29 -9.89 8.72
CA THR A 216 -17.88 -8.58 9.04
C THR A 216 -16.86 -7.43 9.04
N GLN A 217 -15.55 -7.75 9.08
CA GLN A 217 -14.51 -6.73 9.01
C GLN A 217 -14.62 -5.94 7.72
N ALA A 218 -14.60 -4.60 7.82
CA ALA A 218 -14.73 -3.73 6.67
C ALA A 218 -13.48 -2.85 6.45
N ARG A 219 -13.09 -2.67 5.19
CA ARG A 219 -11.95 -1.85 4.77
C ARG A 219 -12.31 -1.00 3.58
N ASP A 220 -11.56 0.09 3.44
CA ASP A 220 -11.57 0.91 2.24
C ASP A 220 -10.55 0.32 1.25
N PHE A 221 -11.02 -0.09 0.07
CA PHE A 221 -10.23 -0.71 -0.98
C PHE A 221 -10.02 0.25 -2.14
N VAL A 222 -8.76 0.56 -2.45
CA VAL A 222 -8.38 1.48 -3.53
C VAL A 222 -7.73 0.70 -4.66
N TYR A 223 -8.25 0.85 -5.87
CA TYR A 223 -7.63 0.24 -7.03
C TYR A 223 -6.27 0.89 -7.34
N VAL A 224 -5.32 0.10 -7.82
CA VAL A 224 -3.91 0.54 -7.89
C VAL A 224 -3.68 1.74 -8.80
N THR A 225 -4.42 1.88 -9.91
CA THR A 225 -4.28 3.06 -10.79
C THR A 225 -4.79 4.33 -10.12
N ASP A 226 -5.86 4.24 -9.35
CA ASP A 226 -6.37 5.35 -8.54
C ASP A 226 -5.37 5.71 -7.43
N ALA A 227 -4.77 4.70 -6.80
CA ALA A 227 -3.72 4.94 -5.80
C ALA A 227 -2.52 5.67 -6.41
N VAL A 228 -2.07 5.28 -7.60
CA VAL A 228 -0.99 5.97 -8.34
C VAL A 228 -1.37 7.40 -8.68
N GLY A 229 -2.57 7.62 -9.22
CA GLY A 229 -3.08 8.97 -9.50
C GLY A 229 -3.09 9.86 -8.24
N CYS A 230 -3.52 9.29 -7.10
CA CYS A 230 -3.49 9.99 -5.80
C CYS A 230 -2.07 10.33 -5.35
N ILE A 231 -1.12 9.38 -5.45
CA ILE A 231 0.30 9.61 -5.12
C ILE A 231 0.85 10.78 -5.93
N LEU A 232 0.62 10.80 -7.24
CA LEU A 232 1.05 11.87 -8.13
C LEU A 232 0.40 13.21 -7.77
N GLY A 233 -0.91 13.22 -7.52
CA GLY A 233 -1.65 14.40 -7.09
C GLY A 233 -1.16 14.98 -5.76
N ILE A 234 -0.98 14.13 -4.74
CA ILE A 234 -0.41 14.54 -3.44
C ILE A 234 0.99 15.11 -3.62
N THR A 235 1.82 14.43 -4.43
CA THR A 235 3.21 14.88 -4.67
C THR A 235 3.26 16.22 -5.39
N ALA A 236 2.35 16.50 -6.30
CA ALA A 236 2.27 17.77 -7.03
C ALA A 236 1.63 18.89 -6.21
N SER A 237 0.88 18.57 -5.15
CA SER A 237 0.17 19.57 -4.34
C SER A 237 1.11 20.47 -3.56
N SER A 238 0.60 21.63 -3.15
CA SER A 238 1.30 22.52 -2.19
C SER A 238 0.99 22.19 -0.73
N TYR A 239 0.09 21.25 -0.46
CA TYR A 239 -0.32 20.90 0.90
C TYR A 239 0.76 20.10 1.61
N ASP A 240 1.18 20.53 2.77
CA ASP A 240 2.36 20.03 3.51
C ASP A 240 2.03 19.09 4.68
N GLN A 241 0.73 18.85 4.94
CA GLN A 241 0.29 17.90 5.96
C GLN A 241 -0.06 16.55 5.33
N PRO A 242 -0.10 15.46 6.12
CA PRO A 242 -0.51 14.16 5.62
C PRO A 242 -1.92 14.18 4.99
N LEU A 243 -2.08 13.47 3.87
CA LEU A 243 -3.37 13.30 3.19
C LEU A 243 -3.76 11.82 3.14
N ASN A 244 -5.04 11.55 3.32
CA ASN A 244 -5.60 10.23 3.16
C ASN A 244 -5.65 9.81 1.69
N LEU A 245 -5.25 8.57 1.42
CA LEU A 245 -5.41 7.92 0.12
C LEU A 245 -6.40 6.77 0.26
N GLY A 246 -7.66 7.04 -0.04
CA GLY A 246 -8.79 6.11 0.10
C GLY A 246 -9.98 6.51 -0.76
N THR A 247 -11.00 5.66 -0.81
CA THR A 247 -12.22 5.90 -1.60
C THR A 247 -13.38 6.51 -0.79
N GLY A 248 -13.26 6.50 0.53
CA GLY A 248 -14.36 6.89 1.43
C GLY A 248 -15.41 5.79 1.65
N THR A 249 -15.25 4.63 1.00
CA THR A 249 -16.22 3.54 1.06
C THR A 249 -15.66 2.34 1.82
N ALA A 250 -16.32 1.93 2.90
CA ALA A 250 -16.03 0.69 3.59
C ALA A 250 -16.76 -0.47 2.94
N THR A 251 -16.04 -1.54 2.62
CA THR A 251 -16.59 -2.80 2.11
C THR A 251 -16.21 -3.93 3.04
N THR A 252 -17.17 -4.75 3.43
CA THR A 252 -16.93 -5.94 4.27
C THR A 252 -16.23 -7.05 3.46
N VAL A 253 -15.53 -7.92 4.18
CA VAL A 253 -14.92 -9.11 3.56
C VAL A 253 -15.99 -10.01 2.96
N ALA A 254 -17.16 -10.14 3.59
CA ALA A 254 -18.28 -10.92 3.07
C ALA A 254 -18.83 -10.34 1.74
N GLU A 255 -19.01 -9.02 1.67
CA GLU A 255 -19.42 -8.35 0.41
C GLU A 255 -18.37 -8.55 -0.69
N LEU A 256 -17.09 -8.50 -0.35
CA LEU A 256 -16.01 -8.71 -1.30
C LEU A 256 -15.97 -10.16 -1.83
N VAL A 257 -16.27 -11.16 -0.98
CA VAL A 257 -16.43 -12.57 -1.40
C VAL A 257 -17.62 -12.72 -2.35
N ALA A 258 -18.77 -12.15 -1.99
CA ALA A 258 -19.97 -12.22 -2.81
C ALA A 258 -19.71 -11.60 -4.20
N LEU A 259 -19.13 -10.41 -4.25
CA LEU A 259 -18.78 -9.72 -5.49
C LEU A 259 -17.79 -10.55 -6.33
N THR A 260 -16.73 -11.08 -5.72
CA THR A 260 -15.72 -11.87 -6.44
C THR A 260 -16.31 -13.19 -6.96
N SER A 261 -17.19 -13.83 -6.20
CA SER A 261 -17.92 -15.04 -6.58
C SER A 261 -18.82 -14.80 -7.81
N GLU A 262 -19.51 -13.66 -7.83
CA GLU A 262 -20.32 -13.22 -8.98
C GLU A 262 -19.44 -12.97 -10.22
N ILE A 263 -18.36 -12.20 -10.07
CA ILE A 263 -17.39 -11.93 -11.15
C ILE A 263 -16.80 -13.24 -11.71
N ALA A 264 -16.49 -14.19 -10.84
CA ALA A 264 -15.95 -15.49 -11.23
C ALA A 264 -17.00 -16.36 -11.95
N GLY A 265 -18.30 -16.04 -11.85
CA GLY A 265 -19.37 -16.94 -12.26
C GLY A 265 -19.30 -18.29 -11.53
N TRP A 266 -18.84 -18.30 -10.27
CA TRP A 266 -18.62 -19.50 -9.46
C TRP A 266 -19.09 -19.26 -8.03
N PRO A 267 -20.28 -19.74 -7.66
CA PRO A 267 -20.81 -19.56 -6.31
C PRO A 267 -20.01 -20.35 -5.30
N VAL A 268 -19.63 -19.69 -4.20
CA VAL A 268 -18.92 -20.33 -3.09
C VAL A 268 -19.62 -20.03 -1.77
N THR A 269 -19.54 -20.98 -0.84
CA THR A 269 -19.84 -20.81 0.58
C THR A 269 -18.57 -20.52 1.37
N VAL A 270 -18.73 -19.88 2.51
CA VAL A 270 -17.60 -19.54 3.38
C VAL A 270 -17.58 -20.47 4.59
N ARG A 271 -16.47 -21.17 4.78
CA ARG A 271 -16.17 -21.87 6.03
C ARG A 271 -15.32 -20.97 6.91
N ARG A 272 -15.81 -20.67 8.10
CA ARG A 272 -15.04 -19.89 9.07
C ARG A 272 -13.80 -20.66 9.52
N GLU A 273 -12.68 -19.96 9.53
CA GLU A 273 -11.39 -20.44 10.04
C GLU A 273 -10.92 -19.52 11.17
N ASP A 274 -10.20 -20.11 12.11
CA ASP A 274 -9.52 -19.30 13.12
C ASP A 274 -8.33 -18.59 12.45
N GLY A 275 -8.21 -17.29 12.70
CA GLY A 275 -7.02 -16.54 12.30
C GLY A 275 -5.81 -16.93 13.17
N PRO A 276 -4.60 -16.47 12.81
CA PRO A 276 -3.42 -16.68 13.64
C PRO A 276 -3.67 -16.13 15.06
N ALA A 277 -3.28 -16.89 16.09
CA ALA A 277 -3.48 -16.51 17.47
C ALA A 277 -2.87 -15.14 17.78
N GLY A 278 -3.62 -14.26 18.46
CA GLY A 278 -3.20 -12.91 18.83
C GLY A 278 -3.20 -11.89 17.69
N VAL A 279 -3.77 -12.21 16.53
CA VAL A 279 -4.00 -11.26 15.43
C VAL A 279 -5.39 -10.65 15.59
N GLU A 280 -5.46 -9.59 16.38
CA GLU A 280 -6.64 -8.72 16.47
C GLU A 280 -6.44 -7.54 15.53
N GLY A 281 -7.16 -7.52 14.42
CA GLY A 281 -7.20 -6.36 13.51
C GLY A 281 -8.32 -5.39 13.93
N VAL A 282 -8.32 -4.22 13.32
CA VAL A 282 -9.44 -3.27 13.45
C VAL A 282 -10.70 -3.87 12.82
N GLN A 283 -11.88 -3.55 13.35
CA GLN A 283 -13.16 -4.08 12.86
C GLN A 283 -13.57 -3.41 11.55
N ALA A 284 -13.80 -2.10 11.56
CA ALA A 284 -14.24 -1.42 10.35
C ALA A 284 -13.66 -0.01 10.27
N ARG A 285 -13.26 0.38 9.05
CA ARG A 285 -12.82 1.74 8.74
C ARG A 285 -13.10 2.12 7.30
N SER A 286 -13.37 3.40 7.10
CA SER A 286 -13.33 4.10 5.82
C SER A 286 -12.43 5.33 5.92
N THR A 287 -12.41 6.15 4.90
CA THR A 287 -11.49 7.28 4.80
C THR A 287 -12.29 8.57 4.59
N ASP A 288 -11.95 9.61 5.33
CA ASP A 288 -12.36 10.96 4.94
C ASP A 288 -11.49 11.39 3.75
N THR A 289 -12.14 11.72 2.64
CA THR A 289 -11.48 12.13 1.38
C THR A 289 -11.57 13.63 1.12
N THR A 290 -12.06 14.41 2.08
CA THR A 290 -12.29 15.86 1.93
C THR A 290 -11.00 16.61 1.63
N LEU A 291 -9.95 16.38 2.41
CA LEU A 291 -8.68 17.09 2.22
C LEU A 291 -7.95 16.66 0.95
N VAL A 292 -7.92 15.38 0.61
CA VAL A 292 -7.25 14.93 -0.62
C VAL A 292 -7.97 15.44 -1.86
N ALA A 293 -9.29 15.49 -1.87
CA ALA A 293 -10.06 16.08 -2.97
C ALA A 293 -9.79 17.57 -3.13
N ALA A 294 -9.70 18.31 -2.02
CA ALA A 294 -9.46 19.75 -2.03
C ALA A 294 -8.02 20.12 -2.44
N HIS A 295 -7.04 19.36 -2.00
CA HIS A 295 -5.62 19.74 -2.13
C HIS A 295 -4.86 18.99 -3.22
N ALA A 296 -5.21 17.75 -3.53
CA ALA A 296 -4.58 16.96 -4.57
C ALA A 296 -5.41 16.89 -5.87
N ALA A 297 -6.58 17.52 -5.90
CA ALA A 297 -7.54 17.50 -7.02
C ALA A 297 -7.84 16.05 -7.52
N TRP A 298 -7.86 15.11 -6.58
CA TRP A 298 -8.00 13.69 -6.86
C TRP A 298 -9.32 13.13 -6.33
N LYS A 299 -9.86 12.18 -7.06
CA LYS A 299 -10.96 11.31 -6.63
C LYS A 299 -10.78 9.92 -7.26
N PRO A 300 -11.28 8.85 -6.61
CA PRO A 300 -11.25 7.51 -7.21
C PRO A 300 -12.15 7.46 -8.46
N GLU A 301 -11.68 6.81 -9.51
CA GLU A 301 -12.39 6.67 -10.78
C GLU A 301 -12.82 5.22 -11.06
N VAL A 302 -12.08 4.24 -10.52
CA VAL A 302 -12.33 2.82 -10.75
C VAL A 302 -13.29 2.28 -9.69
N SER A 303 -14.45 1.77 -10.13
CA SER A 303 -15.37 1.12 -9.21
C SER A 303 -14.76 -0.14 -8.58
N LEU A 304 -15.24 -0.51 -7.37
CA LEU A 304 -14.78 -1.76 -6.74
C LEU A 304 -15.02 -2.98 -7.64
N ARG A 305 -16.15 -3.02 -8.36
CA ARG A 305 -16.50 -4.10 -9.30
C ARG A 305 -15.48 -4.19 -10.42
N ASP A 306 -15.21 -3.10 -11.13
CA ASP A 306 -14.29 -3.09 -12.27
C ASP A 306 -12.86 -3.45 -11.83
N GLY A 307 -12.40 -2.88 -10.72
CA GLY A 307 -11.08 -3.20 -10.16
C GLY A 307 -10.97 -4.66 -9.73
N MET A 308 -12.02 -5.23 -9.12
CA MET A 308 -12.04 -6.65 -8.73
C MET A 308 -12.11 -7.58 -9.94
N GLU A 309 -12.80 -7.22 -11.02
CA GLU A 309 -12.83 -7.99 -12.26
C GLU A 309 -11.44 -8.09 -12.88
N LEU A 310 -10.75 -6.95 -13.01
CA LEU A 310 -9.37 -6.92 -13.53
C LEU A 310 -8.41 -7.73 -12.63
N THR A 311 -8.57 -7.59 -11.31
CA THR A 311 -7.74 -8.31 -10.33
C THR A 311 -7.99 -9.81 -10.39
N TYR A 312 -9.27 -10.23 -10.41
CA TYR A 312 -9.64 -11.64 -10.46
C TYR A 312 -9.15 -12.32 -11.75
N ARG A 313 -9.32 -11.66 -12.89
CA ARG A 313 -8.84 -12.19 -14.19
C ARG A 313 -7.34 -12.44 -14.13
N TRP A 314 -6.57 -11.45 -13.68
CA TRP A 314 -5.12 -11.61 -13.55
C TRP A 314 -4.74 -12.73 -12.57
N VAL A 315 -5.37 -12.80 -11.39
CA VAL A 315 -5.09 -13.84 -10.39
C VAL A 315 -5.46 -15.22 -10.93
N TYR A 316 -6.61 -15.36 -11.61
CA TYR A 316 -7.06 -16.61 -12.21
C TYR A 316 -6.04 -17.15 -13.22
N ASP A 317 -5.54 -16.29 -14.12
CA ASP A 317 -4.52 -16.66 -15.10
C ASP A 317 -3.22 -17.11 -14.41
N GLN A 318 -2.80 -16.43 -13.34
CA GLN A 318 -1.61 -16.82 -12.56
C GLN A 318 -1.79 -18.17 -11.85
N VAL A 319 -2.98 -18.45 -11.32
CA VAL A 319 -3.30 -19.71 -10.65
C VAL A 319 -3.39 -20.85 -11.66
N ALA A 320 -4.08 -20.63 -12.79
CA ALA A 320 -4.22 -21.61 -13.85
C ALA A 320 -2.88 -21.99 -14.51
N ALA A 321 -1.95 -21.04 -14.63
CA ALA A 321 -0.62 -21.30 -15.18
C ALA A 321 0.31 -22.11 -14.24
N ARG A 322 -0.04 -22.25 -12.96
CA ARG A 322 0.75 -23.00 -11.96
C ARG A 322 0.21 -24.40 -11.67
N GLY A 323 -1.02 -24.70 -12.08
CA GLY A 323 -1.71 -25.97 -11.86
C GLY A 323 -1.63 -26.85 -13.05
#